data_d89dcc2155572b3e29e200473e8310a5
#
_entry.id   d89dcc2155572b3e29e200473e8310a5
#
_cell.length_a   1.000
_cell.length_b   1.000
_cell.length_c   1.000
_cell.angle_alpha   90.00
_cell.angle_beta   90.00
_cell.angle_gamma   90.00
#
_symmetry.space_group_name_H-M   'P 1'
#
loop_
_entity.id
_entity.type
_entity.pdbx_description
1 polymer ?
#
loop_
_entity_poly.entity_id
_entity_poly.type
_entity_poly.pdbx_seq_one_letter_code
_entity_poly.pdbx_strand_id
1 'polypeptide(L)'
;MIYKAILNGCSTNIVAQAEELNGFIGEHLCSEETTGSTILFYSEKEKKDALLRLVPTESVVLVRITRHQSEIILEALKAVEQREMTHLYLFPSGFTGSEMAVRLAFRMNGSSLVQVKQIECSDQHLLAKKTVYANHVLGTFKLMKKPYCISLAKGSAVSQPIAKPDKLIVTEVDMTHLPEDPFIKESTSIPRKPATDLAKAKFLLIGGNGMKNKANTYRLKQIAETIGADFGVSRPVAMSAWAPMHRLIGISGAMARADVCIVAGVSGAAAFYAGIEKSKFIVAINTDAQAPIIKTADIAIIDDYQAVMDELIKIMTI
;
A
#
# COMPACT_ATOMS: atom_id res chain seq x y z
N MET A 1 22.75 10.37 9.39
CA MET A 1 21.66 11.00 8.58
C MET A 1 20.39 11.10 9.43
N ILE A 2 19.68 12.26 9.39
CA ILE A 2 18.45 12.49 10.16
C ILE A 2 17.25 12.16 9.25
N TYR A 3 16.37 11.26 9.69
CA TYR A 3 15.14 10.93 8.95
C TYR A 3 13.89 11.08 9.81
N LYS A 4 12.75 11.33 9.16
CA LYS A 4 11.43 11.40 9.78
C LYS A 4 10.43 10.49 9.06
N ALA A 5 9.86 9.54 9.78
CA ALA A 5 8.76 8.71 9.31
C ALA A 5 7.42 9.44 9.54
N ILE A 6 6.56 9.48 8.53
CA ILE A 6 5.31 10.25 8.60
C ILE A 6 4.13 9.28 8.72
N LEU A 7 3.36 9.45 9.80
CA LEU A 7 2.14 8.69 10.05
C LEU A 7 0.93 9.62 10.21
N ASN A 8 -0.18 9.18 9.65
CA ASN A 8 -1.46 9.86 9.79
C ASN A 8 -2.43 9.03 10.64
N GLY A 9 -2.69 9.45 11.88
CA GLY A 9 -3.53 8.77 12.85
C GLY A 9 -4.97 8.53 12.40
N CYS A 10 -5.48 9.34 11.45
CA CYS A 10 -6.80 9.19 10.87
C CYS A 10 -6.89 8.11 9.77
N SER A 11 -5.76 7.54 9.35
CA SER A 11 -5.75 6.51 8.31
C SER A 11 -6.41 5.23 8.79
N THR A 12 -7.34 4.68 8.03
CA THR A 12 -7.97 3.38 8.31
C THR A 12 -6.98 2.21 8.26
N ASN A 13 -5.82 2.42 7.63
CA ASN A 13 -4.77 1.42 7.46
C ASN A 13 -3.49 1.78 8.26
N ILE A 14 -3.61 2.60 9.31
CA ILE A 14 -2.45 3.11 10.04
C ILE A 14 -1.54 2.00 10.58
N VAL A 15 -2.10 0.89 11.06
CA VAL A 15 -1.32 -0.25 11.58
C VAL A 15 -0.42 -0.83 10.47
N ALA A 16 -1.00 -1.14 9.32
CA ALA A 16 -0.25 -1.67 8.18
C ALA A 16 0.80 -0.68 7.64
N GLN A 17 0.49 0.62 7.66
CA GLN A 17 1.43 1.69 7.28
C GLN A 17 2.60 1.80 8.26
N ALA A 18 2.32 1.69 9.54
CA ALA A 18 3.36 1.73 10.58
C ALA A 18 4.27 0.50 10.53
N GLU A 19 3.71 -0.70 10.34
CA GLU A 19 4.47 -1.95 10.14
C GLU A 19 5.32 -1.92 8.86
N GLU A 20 4.80 -1.35 7.77
CA GLU A 20 5.54 -1.16 6.52
C GLU A 20 6.74 -0.23 6.70
N LEU A 21 6.54 0.92 7.38
CA LEU A 21 7.62 1.85 7.71
C LEU A 21 8.65 1.22 8.64
N ASN A 22 8.20 0.47 9.67
CA ASN A 22 9.09 -0.22 10.58
C ASN A 22 9.98 -1.23 9.85
N GLY A 23 9.40 -2.06 8.97
CA GLY A 23 10.16 -3.00 8.15
C GLY A 23 11.18 -2.30 7.25
N PHE A 24 10.78 -1.22 6.58
CA PHE A 24 11.67 -0.45 5.70
C PHE A 24 12.81 0.23 6.47
N ILE A 25 12.53 0.80 7.63
CA ILE A 25 13.54 1.41 8.52
C ILE A 25 14.53 0.34 8.97
N GLY A 26 14.03 -0.83 9.40
CA GLY A 26 14.86 -1.94 9.83
C GLY A 26 15.77 -2.49 8.72
N GLU A 27 15.32 -2.49 7.47
CA GLU A 27 16.12 -2.98 6.34
C GLU A 27 17.15 -1.97 5.83
N HIS A 28 16.89 -0.65 5.95
CA HIS A 28 17.67 0.37 5.23
C HIS A 28 18.27 1.47 6.09
N LEU A 29 17.86 1.65 7.35
CA LEU A 29 18.21 2.80 8.19
C LEU A 29 18.70 2.42 9.60
N CYS A 30 19.12 1.19 9.83
CA CYS A 30 19.61 0.70 11.13
C CYS A 30 21.13 0.90 11.35
N SER A 31 21.76 1.91 10.75
CA SER A 31 23.16 2.22 11.05
C SER A 31 23.28 3.19 12.23
N GLU A 32 24.40 3.11 12.99
CA GLU A 32 24.70 4.04 14.10
C GLU A 32 24.77 5.51 13.65
N GLU A 33 24.96 5.76 12.35
CA GLU A 33 25.02 7.09 11.76
C GLU A 33 23.64 7.67 11.41
N THR A 34 22.56 6.92 11.65
CA THR A 34 21.18 7.34 11.36
C THR A 34 20.42 7.65 12.63
N THR A 35 19.81 8.81 12.70
CA THR A 35 18.90 9.21 13.78
C THR A 35 17.49 9.37 13.22
N GLY A 36 16.53 8.68 13.80
CA GLY A 36 15.15 8.66 13.31
C GLY A 36 14.14 9.16 14.32
N SER A 37 13.13 9.85 13.83
CA SER A 37 11.93 10.18 14.58
C SER A 37 10.68 9.97 13.75
N THR A 38 9.53 9.85 14.41
CA THR A 38 8.23 9.77 13.75
C THR A 38 7.49 11.09 13.93
N ILE A 39 6.88 11.62 12.87
CA ILE A 39 5.87 12.67 12.98
C ILE A 39 4.51 11.99 12.84
N LEU A 40 3.72 12.05 13.91
CA LEU A 40 2.41 11.43 13.98
C LEU A 40 1.31 12.49 14.10
N PHE A 41 0.49 12.61 13.07
CA PHE A 41 -0.65 13.51 13.05
C PHE A 41 -1.87 12.88 13.70
N TYR A 42 -2.57 13.63 14.55
CA TYR A 42 -3.81 13.19 15.20
C TYR A 42 -4.79 14.35 15.39
N SER A 43 -6.06 14.03 15.57
CA SER A 43 -7.10 14.95 15.98
C SER A 43 -7.70 14.50 17.32
N GLU A 44 -8.68 15.25 17.83
CA GLU A 44 -9.37 14.87 19.10
C GLU A 44 -10.15 13.56 19.02
N LYS A 45 -10.39 13.05 17.81
CA LYS A 45 -11.16 11.83 17.57
C LYS A 45 -10.35 10.55 17.79
N GLU A 46 -9.03 10.64 17.70
CA GLU A 46 -8.15 9.49 17.82
C GLU A 46 -7.68 9.29 19.27
N LYS A 47 -7.55 8.03 19.68
CA LYS A 47 -6.99 7.65 20.98
C LYS A 47 -5.47 7.73 20.94
N LYS A 48 -4.91 8.79 21.51
CA LYS A 48 -3.48 9.10 21.56
C LYS A 48 -2.62 7.90 22.00
N ASP A 49 -3.00 7.22 23.09
CA ASP A 49 -2.23 6.08 23.61
C ASP A 49 -2.18 4.88 22.64
N ALA A 50 -3.25 4.68 21.87
CA ALA A 50 -3.28 3.63 20.85
C ALA A 50 -2.36 3.97 19.67
N LEU A 51 -2.30 5.24 19.28
CA LEU A 51 -1.44 5.71 18.21
C LEU A 51 0.05 5.67 18.57
N LEU A 52 0.40 6.00 19.81
CA LEU A 52 1.80 5.96 20.29
C LEU A 52 2.39 4.54 20.26
N ARG A 53 1.55 3.50 20.31
CA ARG A 53 1.99 2.10 20.17
C ARG A 53 2.39 1.71 18.74
N LEU A 54 2.06 2.56 17.78
CA LEU A 54 2.34 2.34 16.34
C LEU A 54 3.57 3.09 15.85
N VAL A 55 4.29 3.77 16.74
CA VAL A 55 5.48 4.57 16.37
C VAL A 55 6.67 3.64 16.15
N PRO A 56 7.30 3.66 14.93
CA PRO A 56 8.41 2.77 14.61
C PRO A 56 9.80 3.30 15.04
N THR A 57 9.86 4.37 15.83
CA THR A 57 11.10 5.02 16.29
C THR A 57 11.03 5.32 17.77
N GLU A 58 12.20 5.56 18.41
CA GLU A 58 12.29 5.90 19.83
C GLU A 58 11.85 7.33 20.15
N SER A 59 11.73 8.19 19.14
CA SER A 59 11.31 9.59 19.29
C SER A 59 10.11 9.88 18.39
N VAL A 60 9.11 10.59 18.92
CA VAL A 60 7.93 11.00 18.19
C VAL A 60 7.59 12.47 18.42
N VAL A 61 7.31 13.16 17.32
CA VAL A 61 6.65 14.48 17.34
C VAL A 61 5.17 14.24 17.09
N LEU A 62 4.37 14.40 18.13
CA LEU A 62 2.92 14.22 18.09
C LEU A 62 2.27 15.55 17.71
N VAL A 63 1.73 15.64 16.51
CA VAL A 63 1.19 16.89 15.96
C VAL A 63 -0.34 16.86 16.00
N ARG A 64 -0.92 17.74 16.80
CA ARG A 64 -2.38 17.90 16.89
C ARG A 64 -2.85 18.83 15.77
N ILE A 65 -3.83 18.38 14.98
CA ILE A 65 -4.46 19.15 13.90
C ILE A 65 -5.99 19.09 14.00
N THR A 66 -6.69 20.06 13.45
CA THR A 66 -8.17 20.10 13.45
C THR A 66 -8.76 19.06 12.51
N ARG A 67 -8.17 18.93 11.32
CA ARG A 67 -8.63 18.03 10.25
C ARG A 67 -7.45 17.43 9.50
N HIS A 68 -7.62 16.20 9.07
CA HIS A 68 -6.63 15.49 8.25
C HIS A 68 -6.74 15.87 6.76
N GLN A 69 -6.35 17.10 6.45
CA GLN A 69 -6.27 17.65 5.10
C GLN A 69 -4.80 17.75 4.67
N SER A 70 -4.51 17.42 3.40
CA SER A 70 -3.14 17.45 2.87
C SER A 70 -2.45 18.80 3.07
N GLU A 71 -3.19 19.92 2.89
CA GLU A 71 -2.64 21.27 3.07
C GLU A 71 -2.24 21.54 4.51
N ILE A 72 -3.09 21.19 5.48
CA ILE A 72 -2.80 21.37 6.92
C ILE A 72 -1.59 20.53 7.32
N ILE A 73 -1.51 19.28 6.87
CA ILE A 73 -0.38 18.39 7.15
C ILE A 73 0.91 18.96 6.55
N LEU A 74 0.89 19.48 5.32
CA LEU A 74 2.06 20.06 4.67
C LEU A 74 2.56 21.33 5.36
N GLU A 75 1.66 22.23 5.78
CA GLU A 75 2.04 23.42 6.54
C GLU A 75 2.55 23.04 7.93
N ALA A 76 1.96 22.07 8.60
CA ALA A 76 2.45 21.60 9.88
C ALA A 76 3.84 20.93 9.75
N LEU A 77 4.09 20.13 8.71
CA LEU A 77 5.41 19.57 8.44
C LEU A 77 6.45 20.65 8.24
N LYS A 78 6.13 21.69 7.48
CA LYS A 78 7.01 22.85 7.26
C LYS A 78 7.32 23.61 8.56
N ALA A 79 6.32 23.77 9.43
CA ALA A 79 6.50 24.43 10.74
C ALA A 79 7.35 23.59 11.71
N VAL A 80 7.22 22.27 11.69
CA VAL A 80 8.05 21.35 12.49
C VAL A 80 9.50 21.36 12.01
N GLU A 81 9.75 21.47 10.69
CA GLU A 81 11.10 21.49 10.11
C GLU A 81 11.95 22.68 10.54
N GLN A 82 11.33 23.82 10.84
CA GLN A 82 12.09 25.01 11.32
C GLN A 82 12.87 24.75 12.61
N ARG A 83 12.62 23.65 13.31
CA ARG A 83 13.24 23.31 14.58
C ARG A 83 14.44 22.38 14.45
N GLU A 84 14.53 21.59 13.37
CA GLU A 84 15.59 20.60 13.17
C GLU A 84 15.74 20.25 11.68
N MET A 85 16.97 20.28 11.14
CA MET A 85 17.25 19.96 9.75
C MET A 85 17.03 18.46 9.48
N THR A 86 16.03 18.12 8.68
CA THR A 86 15.73 16.75 8.26
C THR A 86 16.34 16.45 6.89
N HIS A 87 17.00 15.31 6.77
CA HIS A 87 17.61 14.90 5.50
C HIS A 87 16.65 14.05 4.65
N LEU A 88 15.82 13.22 5.29
CA LEU A 88 14.93 12.27 4.63
C LEU A 88 13.56 12.22 5.30
N TYR A 89 12.51 12.38 4.50
CA TYR A 89 11.11 12.12 4.88
C TYR A 89 10.63 10.83 4.24
N LEU A 90 10.12 9.92 5.09
CA LEU A 90 9.55 8.63 4.69
C LEU A 90 8.03 8.69 4.81
N PHE A 91 7.36 8.48 3.70
CA PHE A 91 5.90 8.35 3.66
C PHE A 91 5.50 6.90 3.38
N PRO A 92 4.45 6.38 4.00
CA PRO A 92 3.95 5.03 3.73
C PRO A 92 3.49 4.88 2.27
N SER A 93 3.32 3.65 1.84
CA SER A 93 2.81 3.35 0.51
C SER A 93 1.38 3.86 0.31
N GLY A 94 1.00 4.05 -0.94
CA GLY A 94 -0.34 4.46 -1.34
C GLY A 94 -0.41 5.87 -1.94
N PHE A 95 -1.64 6.25 -2.32
CA PHE A 95 -1.86 7.50 -3.04
C PHE A 95 -1.49 8.74 -2.20
N THR A 96 -1.97 8.80 -0.95
CA THR A 96 -1.71 9.92 -0.05
C THR A 96 -0.21 10.07 0.27
N GLY A 97 0.50 8.96 0.54
CA GLY A 97 1.95 9.00 0.79
C GLY A 97 2.72 9.52 -0.42
N SER A 98 2.35 9.09 -1.63
CA SER A 98 2.98 9.55 -2.88
C SER A 98 2.69 11.03 -3.15
N GLU A 99 1.45 11.49 -2.95
CA GLU A 99 1.07 12.90 -3.05
C GLU A 99 1.88 13.77 -2.09
N MET A 100 1.92 13.37 -0.81
CA MET A 100 2.58 14.14 0.23
C MET A 100 4.09 14.25 0.02
N ALA A 101 4.76 13.16 -0.41
CA ALA A 101 6.19 13.16 -0.69
C ALA A 101 6.56 14.18 -1.77
N VAL A 102 5.83 14.20 -2.89
CA VAL A 102 6.11 15.12 -4.00
C VAL A 102 5.83 16.57 -3.59
N ARG A 103 4.70 16.82 -2.94
CA ARG A 103 4.27 18.17 -2.55
C ARG A 103 5.17 18.77 -1.48
N LEU A 104 5.62 17.95 -0.49
CA LEU A 104 6.55 18.41 0.52
C LEU A 104 7.91 18.75 -0.10
N ALA A 105 8.45 17.88 -0.94
CA ALA A 105 9.72 18.13 -1.62
C ALA A 105 9.70 19.45 -2.42
N PHE A 106 8.62 19.70 -3.15
CA PHE A 106 8.45 20.96 -3.89
C PHE A 106 8.47 22.18 -2.96
N ARG A 107 7.71 22.16 -1.85
CA ARG A 107 7.64 23.26 -0.89
C ARG A 107 8.96 23.52 -0.16
N MET A 108 9.76 22.48 0.03
CA MET A 108 11.03 22.56 0.73
C MET A 108 12.24 22.66 -0.23
N ASN A 109 11.97 22.77 -1.53
CA ASN A 109 13.01 22.84 -2.56
C ASN A 109 13.97 21.63 -2.52
N GLY A 110 13.45 20.45 -2.16
CA GLY A 110 14.14 19.17 -2.08
C GLY A 110 13.97 18.29 -3.31
N SER A 111 14.29 17.01 -3.17
CA SER A 111 14.06 15.97 -4.20
C SER A 111 13.03 14.98 -3.75
N SER A 112 12.22 14.43 -4.68
CA SER A 112 11.26 13.37 -4.37
C SER A 112 11.35 12.18 -5.31
N LEU A 113 11.02 11.00 -4.78
CA LEU A 113 10.77 9.79 -5.54
C LEU A 113 9.65 9.00 -4.88
N VAL A 114 8.69 8.54 -5.68
CA VAL A 114 7.54 7.77 -5.18
C VAL A 114 7.67 6.29 -5.55
N GLN A 115 7.03 5.43 -4.75
CA GLN A 115 7.05 3.98 -4.93
C GLN A 115 8.47 3.39 -4.86
N VAL A 116 9.22 3.80 -3.86
CA VAL A 116 10.58 3.36 -3.60
C VAL A 116 10.57 1.98 -2.94
N LYS A 117 11.40 1.07 -3.44
CA LYS A 117 11.59 -0.28 -2.89
C LYS A 117 12.80 -0.40 -1.98
N GLN A 118 13.88 0.31 -2.29
CA GLN A 118 15.15 0.25 -1.56
C GLN A 118 15.84 1.61 -1.60
N ILE A 119 16.63 1.89 -0.59
CA ILE A 119 17.51 3.08 -0.56
C ILE A 119 18.92 2.69 -0.13
N GLU A 120 19.89 3.46 -0.61
CA GLU A 120 21.27 3.45 -0.18
C GLU A 120 21.67 4.91 0.11
N CYS A 121 22.10 5.16 1.34
CA CYS A 121 22.39 6.50 1.83
C CYS A 121 23.87 6.82 1.69
N SER A 122 24.20 8.05 1.23
CA SER A 122 25.53 8.62 1.31
C SER A 122 25.44 10.07 1.80
N ASP A 123 26.56 10.68 2.17
CA ASP A 123 26.59 12.05 2.68
C ASP A 123 26.07 13.07 1.66
N GLN A 124 26.32 12.84 0.38
CA GLN A 124 26.05 13.79 -0.69
C GLN A 124 24.76 13.53 -1.45
N HIS A 125 24.23 12.30 -1.43
CA HIS A 125 23.05 11.93 -2.22
C HIS A 125 22.34 10.70 -1.64
N LEU A 126 21.11 10.50 -2.05
CA LEU A 126 20.33 9.30 -1.79
C LEU A 126 20.17 8.52 -3.10
N LEU A 127 20.60 7.27 -3.14
CA LEU A 127 20.25 6.35 -4.22
C LEU A 127 18.96 5.62 -3.83
N ALA A 128 17.95 5.70 -4.68
CA ALA A 128 16.67 5.06 -4.45
C ALA A 128 16.27 4.18 -5.64
N LYS A 129 15.87 2.94 -5.35
CA LYS A 129 15.49 1.96 -6.37
C LYS A 129 13.96 1.83 -6.41
N LYS A 130 13.41 1.86 -7.62
CA LYS A 130 11.99 1.59 -7.87
C LYS A 130 11.80 0.83 -9.17
N THR A 131 10.73 0.09 -9.28
CA THR A 131 10.35 -0.55 -10.56
C THR A 131 9.68 0.46 -11.48
N VAL A 132 10.03 0.38 -12.74
CA VAL A 132 9.48 1.17 -13.85
C VAL A 132 9.04 0.26 -14.99
N TYR A 133 8.40 0.80 -16.03
CA TYR A 133 7.88 0.02 -17.16
C TYR A 133 7.02 -1.18 -16.70
N ALA A 134 5.96 -0.88 -15.96
CA ALA A 134 5.02 -1.87 -15.41
C ALA A 134 5.71 -3.00 -14.58
N ASN A 135 6.72 -2.64 -13.78
CA ASN A 135 7.54 -3.52 -12.93
C ASN A 135 8.57 -4.40 -13.65
N HIS A 136 8.77 -4.24 -14.96
CA HIS A 136 9.75 -5.05 -15.70
C HIS A 136 11.20 -4.62 -15.48
N VAL A 137 11.45 -3.38 -15.07
CA VAL A 137 12.80 -2.84 -14.89
C VAL A 137 12.95 -2.25 -13.50
N LEU A 138 14.01 -2.61 -12.81
CA LEU A 138 14.42 -1.96 -11.56
C LEU A 138 15.38 -0.80 -11.90
N GLY A 139 14.88 0.43 -11.77
CA GLY A 139 15.69 1.63 -11.98
C GLY A 139 16.30 2.15 -10.69
N THR A 140 17.56 2.62 -10.75
CA THR A 140 18.22 3.34 -9.67
C THR A 140 18.23 4.82 -9.97
N PHE A 141 17.74 5.63 -9.03
CA PHE A 141 17.61 7.08 -9.14
C PHE A 141 18.48 7.76 -8.10
N LYS A 142 19.25 8.74 -8.52
CA LYS A 142 20.09 9.55 -7.66
C LYS A 142 19.37 10.85 -7.29
N LEU A 143 19.04 11.01 -6.01
CA LEU A 143 18.44 12.22 -5.45
C LEU A 143 19.56 13.10 -4.90
N MET A 144 19.68 14.33 -5.41
CA MET A 144 20.83 15.21 -5.14
C MET A 144 20.54 16.32 -4.14
N LYS A 145 19.26 16.66 -3.93
CA LYS A 145 18.88 17.86 -3.18
C LYS A 145 18.06 17.47 -1.97
N LYS A 146 18.58 17.77 -0.78
CA LYS A 146 17.88 17.59 0.51
C LYS A 146 16.80 18.67 0.69
N PRO A 147 15.73 18.39 1.45
CA PRO A 147 15.39 17.08 1.98
C PRO A 147 14.94 16.11 0.88
N TYR A 148 15.26 14.83 1.07
CA TYR A 148 14.73 13.77 0.23
C TYR A 148 13.35 13.38 0.76
N CYS A 149 12.32 13.40 -0.09
CA CYS A 149 10.97 13.00 0.28
C CYS A 149 10.56 11.77 -0.54
N ILE A 150 10.44 10.62 0.09
CA ILE A 150 10.13 9.39 -0.61
C ILE A 150 8.86 8.75 -0.06
N SER A 151 8.05 8.13 -0.93
CA SER A 151 7.01 7.21 -0.53
C SER A 151 7.39 5.78 -0.85
N LEU A 152 7.02 4.84 0.02
CA LEU A 152 7.33 3.43 -0.16
C LEU A 152 6.50 2.81 -1.28
N ALA A 153 7.05 1.80 -1.94
CA ALA A 153 6.28 0.94 -2.83
C ALA A 153 5.45 -0.05 -2.00
N LYS A 154 4.22 -0.28 -2.38
CA LYS A 154 3.35 -1.23 -1.68
C LYS A 154 3.98 -2.63 -1.64
N GLY A 155 4.13 -3.17 -0.44
CA GLY A 155 4.74 -4.49 -0.22
C GLY A 155 6.25 -4.55 -0.52
N SER A 156 6.96 -3.41 -0.52
CA SER A 156 8.42 -3.36 -0.72
C SER A 156 9.19 -3.93 0.47
N ALA A 157 8.76 -3.62 1.68
CA ALA A 157 9.33 -4.16 2.89
C ALA A 157 8.48 -5.31 3.45
N VAL A 158 9.10 -6.23 4.16
CA VAL A 158 8.37 -7.20 4.97
C VAL A 158 7.81 -6.45 6.17
N SER A 159 6.47 -6.42 6.31
CA SER A 159 5.81 -5.81 7.47
C SER A 159 6.32 -6.46 8.74
N GLN A 160 6.94 -5.67 9.61
CA GLN A 160 7.47 -6.14 10.88
C GLN A 160 6.64 -5.56 12.03
N PRO A 161 6.25 -6.38 13.02
CA PRO A 161 5.61 -5.90 14.23
C PRO A 161 6.47 -4.81 14.89
N ILE A 162 5.81 -3.77 15.38
CA ILE A 162 6.51 -2.68 16.06
C ILE A 162 6.85 -3.13 17.47
N ALA A 163 8.14 -3.29 17.75
CA ALA A 163 8.62 -3.48 19.11
C ALA A 163 8.42 -2.17 19.89
N LYS A 164 7.91 -2.26 21.12
CA LYS A 164 7.84 -1.08 21.97
C LYS A 164 9.27 -0.69 22.37
N PRO A 165 9.68 0.57 22.12
CA PRO A 165 10.93 1.05 22.68
C PRO A 165 10.82 1.08 24.22
N ASP A 166 11.92 0.77 24.89
CA ASP A 166 12.00 0.82 26.37
C ASP A 166 11.65 2.22 26.91
N LYS A 167 11.98 3.25 26.13
CA LYS A 167 11.67 4.64 26.42
C LYS A 167 11.29 5.39 25.14
N LEU A 168 10.03 5.80 25.06
CA LEU A 168 9.56 6.65 23.95
C LEU A 168 9.65 8.13 24.38
N ILE A 169 10.41 8.92 23.59
CA ILE A 169 10.52 10.37 23.76
C ILE A 169 9.39 11.02 22.96
N VAL A 170 8.45 11.66 23.65
CA VAL A 170 7.28 12.30 23.03
C VAL A 170 7.40 13.82 23.13
N THR A 171 7.37 14.49 21.98
CA THR A 171 7.24 15.95 21.88
C THR A 171 5.87 16.28 21.29
N GLU A 172 5.09 17.11 21.95
CA GLU A 172 3.77 17.53 21.44
C GLU A 172 3.82 18.90 20.81
N VAL A 173 3.12 19.04 19.70
CA VAL A 173 3.00 20.29 18.95
C VAL A 173 1.53 20.49 18.62
N ASP A 174 0.97 21.65 19.02
CA ASP A 174 -0.40 22.02 18.66
C ASP A 174 -0.39 22.90 17.41
N MET A 175 -1.03 22.41 16.35
CA MET A 175 -1.18 23.07 15.06
C MET A 175 -2.67 23.29 14.71
N THR A 176 -3.55 23.28 15.72
CA THR A 176 -5.00 23.49 15.51
C THR A 176 -5.32 24.92 15.04
N HIS A 177 -4.39 25.85 15.19
CA HIS A 177 -4.51 27.23 14.72
C HIS A 177 -4.27 27.41 13.21
N LEU A 178 -3.77 26.37 12.51
CA LEU A 178 -3.58 26.45 11.08
C LEU A 178 -4.93 26.62 10.34
N PRO A 179 -5.00 27.56 9.39
CA PRO A 179 -6.23 27.80 8.65
C PRO A 179 -6.64 26.57 7.82
N GLU A 180 -7.93 26.32 7.75
CA GLU A 180 -8.47 25.32 6.86
C GLU A 180 -8.25 25.71 5.39
N ASP A 181 -8.10 24.70 4.52
CA ASP A 181 -7.96 24.93 3.09
C ASP A 181 -9.22 25.62 2.52
N PRO A 182 -9.11 26.85 1.97
CA PRO A 182 -10.26 27.59 1.46
C PRO A 182 -10.96 26.90 0.27
N PHE A 183 -10.30 25.94 -0.38
CA PHE A 183 -10.86 25.19 -1.49
C PHE A 183 -11.76 24.03 -1.06
N ILE A 184 -11.67 23.59 0.21
CA ILE A 184 -12.48 22.50 0.76
C ILE A 184 -13.69 23.08 1.48
N LYS A 185 -14.83 23.15 0.79
CA LYS A 185 -16.08 23.66 1.35
C LYS A 185 -16.76 22.67 2.31
N GLU A 186 -16.68 21.38 2.00
CA GLU A 186 -17.33 20.33 2.78
C GLU A 186 -16.51 19.04 2.73
N SER A 187 -16.47 18.30 3.84
CA SER A 187 -15.84 16.99 3.94
C SER A 187 -16.77 16.04 4.70
N THR A 188 -17.19 14.97 4.03
CA THR A 188 -18.05 13.94 4.62
C THR A 188 -17.29 12.61 4.73
N SER A 189 -17.23 12.05 5.93
CA SER A 189 -16.67 10.72 6.14
C SER A 189 -17.74 9.66 5.92
N ILE A 190 -17.53 8.81 4.92
CA ILE A 190 -18.43 7.67 4.64
C ILE A 190 -17.80 6.42 5.28
N PRO A 191 -18.41 5.85 6.35
CA PRO A 191 -17.91 4.64 6.96
C PRO A 191 -17.98 3.48 5.96
N ARG A 192 -16.84 2.87 5.67
CA ARG A 192 -16.80 1.64 4.85
C ARG A 192 -16.99 0.44 5.77
N LYS A 193 -17.89 -0.48 5.40
CA LYS A 193 -17.93 -1.82 6.02
C LYS A 193 -16.55 -2.45 5.84
N PRO A 194 -16.00 -3.13 6.87
CA PRO A 194 -14.75 -3.85 6.71
C PRO A 194 -14.92 -4.84 5.54
N ALA A 195 -14.17 -4.59 4.47
CA ALA A 195 -14.07 -5.53 3.36
C ALA A 195 -13.12 -6.65 3.79
N THR A 196 -13.35 -7.87 3.30
CA THR A 196 -12.38 -8.95 3.42
C THR A 196 -11.02 -8.44 2.93
N ASP A 197 -9.99 -8.56 3.77
CA ASP A 197 -8.66 -8.11 3.42
C ASP A 197 -8.02 -9.11 2.45
N LEU A 198 -8.22 -8.91 1.16
CA LEU A 198 -7.69 -9.78 0.11
C LEU A 198 -6.16 -9.92 0.15
N ALA A 199 -5.47 -8.98 0.78
CA ALA A 199 -4.02 -9.08 0.96
C ALA A 199 -3.62 -10.19 1.95
N LYS A 200 -4.54 -10.61 2.82
CA LYS A 200 -4.36 -11.70 3.81
C LYS A 200 -5.04 -13.00 3.41
N ALA A 201 -5.71 -13.04 2.27
CA ALA A 201 -6.38 -14.22 1.76
C ALA A 201 -5.38 -15.37 1.57
N LYS A 202 -5.67 -16.54 2.10
CA LYS A 202 -4.85 -17.75 1.92
C LYS A 202 -5.25 -18.53 0.68
N PHE A 203 -6.54 -18.59 0.40
CA PHE A 203 -7.10 -19.18 -0.80
C PHE A 203 -7.90 -18.12 -1.57
N LEU A 204 -7.54 -17.88 -2.82
CA LEU A 204 -8.08 -16.78 -3.61
C LEU A 204 -8.58 -17.28 -4.97
N LEU A 205 -9.82 -16.95 -5.30
CA LEU A 205 -10.41 -17.15 -6.64
C LEU A 205 -10.66 -15.80 -7.29
N ILE A 206 -10.08 -15.58 -8.49
CA ILE A 206 -10.12 -14.30 -9.17
C ILE A 206 -10.80 -14.40 -10.52
N GLY A 207 -11.80 -13.55 -10.76
CA GLY A 207 -12.47 -13.41 -12.05
C GLY A 207 -11.88 -12.30 -12.91
N GLY A 208 -11.62 -12.60 -14.18
CA GLY A 208 -11.17 -11.67 -15.20
C GLY A 208 -12.26 -11.20 -16.16
N ASN A 209 -11.84 -10.47 -17.21
CA ASN A 209 -12.76 -10.00 -18.25
C ASN A 209 -13.44 -11.16 -19.03
N GLY A 210 -12.84 -12.34 -19.01
CA GLY A 210 -13.42 -13.57 -19.57
C GLY A 210 -14.75 -14.00 -18.93
N MET A 211 -15.15 -13.39 -17.80
CA MET A 211 -16.49 -13.54 -17.21
C MET A 211 -17.58 -12.97 -18.12
N LYS A 212 -17.27 -12.05 -19.01
CA LYS A 212 -18.13 -11.44 -20.04
C LYS A 212 -19.29 -10.60 -19.52
N ASN A 213 -19.80 -10.83 -18.30
CA ASN A 213 -20.92 -10.08 -17.73
C ASN A 213 -20.99 -10.20 -16.20
N LYS A 214 -21.92 -9.42 -15.61
CA LYS A 214 -22.13 -9.35 -14.17
C LYS A 214 -22.69 -10.68 -13.58
N ALA A 215 -23.57 -11.36 -14.31
CA ALA A 215 -24.19 -12.60 -13.84
C ALA A 215 -23.14 -13.71 -13.67
N ASN A 216 -22.25 -13.87 -14.64
CA ASN A 216 -21.15 -14.83 -14.57
C ASN A 216 -20.14 -14.47 -13.47
N THR A 217 -19.86 -13.18 -13.28
CA THR A 217 -19.02 -12.71 -12.17
C THR A 217 -19.64 -13.05 -10.81
N TYR A 218 -20.94 -12.87 -10.69
CA TYR A 218 -21.67 -13.24 -9.47
C TYR A 218 -21.67 -14.76 -9.23
N ARG A 219 -21.86 -15.58 -10.28
CA ARG A 219 -21.74 -17.05 -10.19
C ARG A 219 -20.35 -17.46 -9.71
N LEU A 220 -19.28 -16.86 -10.25
CA LEU A 220 -17.91 -17.17 -9.81
C LEU A 220 -17.70 -16.79 -8.33
N LYS A 221 -18.31 -15.70 -7.87
CA LYS A 221 -18.29 -15.33 -6.44
C LYS A 221 -18.98 -16.38 -5.57
N GLN A 222 -20.14 -16.92 -6.00
CA GLN A 222 -20.82 -18.01 -5.28
C GLN A 222 -19.96 -19.27 -5.23
N ILE A 223 -19.27 -19.60 -6.33
CA ILE A 223 -18.31 -20.70 -6.37
C ILE A 223 -17.19 -20.48 -5.35
N ALA A 224 -16.61 -19.28 -5.29
CA ALA A 224 -15.58 -18.94 -4.30
C ALA A 224 -16.09 -19.19 -2.87
N GLU A 225 -17.31 -18.76 -2.56
CA GLU A 225 -17.96 -19.00 -1.26
C GLU A 225 -18.14 -20.50 -0.96
N THR A 226 -18.51 -21.29 -1.96
CA THR A 226 -18.71 -22.74 -1.82
C THR A 226 -17.42 -23.49 -1.53
N ILE A 227 -16.31 -23.10 -2.19
CA ILE A 227 -15.01 -23.76 -2.02
C ILE A 227 -14.17 -23.15 -0.89
N GLY A 228 -14.71 -22.16 -0.15
CA GLY A 228 -14.02 -21.50 0.95
C GLY A 228 -12.90 -20.55 0.51
N ALA A 229 -12.96 -20.05 -0.73
CA ALA A 229 -11.99 -19.08 -1.25
C ALA A 229 -12.48 -17.64 -1.07
N ASP A 230 -11.55 -16.72 -0.84
CA ASP A 230 -11.82 -15.29 -0.98
C ASP A 230 -11.98 -14.93 -2.46
N PHE A 231 -12.94 -14.03 -2.75
CA PHE A 231 -13.24 -13.62 -4.13
C PHE A 231 -12.57 -12.31 -4.48
N GLY A 232 -11.74 -12.31 -5.54
CA GLY A 232 -11.12 -11.15 -6.14
C GLY A 232 -11.50 -10.93 -7.60
N VAL A 233 -11.22 -9.74 -8.14
CA VAL A 233 -11.47 -9.44 -9.56
C VAL A 233 -10.36 -8.63 -10.18
N SER A 234 -10.19 -8.77 -11.51
CA SER A 234 -9.31 -7.93 -12.29
C SER A 234 -9.90 -6.53 -12.53
N ARG A 235 -9.06 -5.56 -12.94
CA ARG A 235 -9.47 -4.18 -13.16
C ARG A 235 -10.64 -4.02 -14.14
N PRO A 236 -10.68 -4.67 -15.32
CA PRO A 236 -11.82 -4.55 -16.23
C PRO A 236 -13.15 -4.91 -15.58
N VAL A 237 -13.20 -5.97 -14.77
CA VAL A 237 -14.42 -6.42 -14.06
C VAL A 237 -14.90 -5.36 -13.06
N ALA A 238 -13.96 -4.79 -12.28
CA ALA A 238 -14.31 -3.74 -11.31
C ALA A 238 -14.75 -2.44 -12.00
N MET A 239 -14.09 -2.04 -13.08
CA MET A 239 -14.44 -0.83 -13.86
C MET A 239 -15.77 -0.96 -14.58
N SER A 240 -16.17 -2.17 -14.99
CA SER A 240 -17.50 -2.47 -15.56
C SER A 240 -18.61 -2.58 -14.49
N ALA A 241 -18.28 -2.32 -13.22
CA ALA A 241 -19.18 -2.44 -12.08
C ALA A 241 -19.85 -3.85 -11.95
N TRP A 242 -19.16 -4.90 -12.42
CA TRP A 242 -19.60 -6.29 -12.22
C TRP A 242 -19.24 -6.79 -10.81
N ALA A 243 -18.22 -6.18 -10.19
CA ALA A 243 -17.88 -6.37 -8.79
C ALA A 243 -17.43 -5.04 -8.14
N PRO A 244 -17.55 -4.92 -6.80
CA PRO A 244 -17.13 -3.70 -6.11
C PRO A 244 -15.61 -3.46 -6.19
N MET A 245 -15.19 -2.20 -6.21
CA MET A 245 -13.77 -1.79 -6.30
C MET A 245 -12.89 -2.36 -5.17
N HIS A 246 -13.42 -2.62 -4.00
CA HIS A 246 -12.66 -3.22 -2.90
C HIS A 246 -12.26 -4.70 -3.14
N ARG A 247 -12.80 -5.33 -4.18
CA ARG A 247 -12.41 -6.68 -4.64
C ARG A 247 -11.30 -6.67 -5.69
N LEU A 248 -10.83 -5.49 -6.08
CA LEU A 248 -9.79 -5.34 -7.09
C LEU A 248 -8.45 -5.91 -6.63
N ILE A 249 -7.85 -6.76 -7.47
CA ILE A 249 -6.49 -7.30 -7.35
C ILE A 249 -5.58 -6.61 -8.37
N GLY A 250 -4.35 -6.30 -7.97
CA GLY A 250 -3.33 -5.66 -8.81
C GLY A 250 -2.70 -4.43 -8.17
N ILE A 251 -1.84 -3.73 -8.89
CA ILE A 251 -1.12 -2.54 -8.41
C ILE A 251 -2.06 -1.47 -7.81
N SER A 252 -3.23 -1.27 -8.41
CA SER A 252 -4.23 -0.30 -7.94
C SER A 252 -5.25 -0.89 -6.96
N GLY A 253 -5.09 -2.15 -6.55
CA GLY A 253 -5.98 -2.88 -5.64
C GLY A 253 -5.24 -3.58 -4.51
N ALA A 254 -5.72 -4.76 -4.13
CA ALA A 254 -5.04 -5.62 -3.17
C ALA A 254 -3.82 -6.29 -3.82
N MET A 255 -2.74 -6.43 -3.03
CA MET A 255 -1.55 -7.20 -3.35
C MET A 255 -1.61 -8.48 -2.52
N ALA A 256 -2.08 -9.57 -3.12
CA ALA A 256 -2.29 -10.84 -2.43
C ALA A 256 -1.01 -11.66 -2.30
N ARG A 257 -0.95 -12.48 -1.24
CA ARG A 257 0.10 -13.46 -0.98
C ARG A 257 -0.57 -14.79 -0.57
N ALA A 258 -1.48 -15.27 -1.42
CA ALA A 258 -2.24 -16.45 -1.13
C ALA A 258 -1.38 -17.73 -1.17
N ASP A 259 -1.76 -18.73 -0.38
CA ASP A 259 -1.15 -20.06 -0.50
C ASP A 259 -1.56 -20.69 -1.83
N VAL A 260 -2.82 -20.50 -2.24
CA VAL A 260 -3.36 -20.91 -3.55
C VAL A 260 -4.15 -19.77 -4.17
N CYS A 261 -3.87 -19.48 -5.45
CA CYS A 261 -4.54 -18.45 -6.24
C CYS A 261 -5.06 -19.05 -7.55
N ILE A 262 -6.36 -19.16 -7.72
CA ILE A 262 -7.00 -19.58 -8.97
C ILE A 262 -7.45 -18.35 -9.73
N VAL A 263 -7.05 -18.24 -10.99
CA VAL A 263 -7.34 -17.09 -11.86
C VAL A 263 -8.14 -17.56 -13.07
N ALA A 264 -9.38 -17.13 -13.18
CA ALA A 264 -10.31 -17.54 -14.23
C ALA A 264 -10.58 -16.41 -15.23
N GLY A 265 -10.28 -16.62 -16.51
CA GLY A 265 -10.54 -15.67 -17.60
C GLY A 265 -9.82 -14.34 -17.48
N VAL A 266 -8.62 -14.33 -16.92
CA VAL A 266 -7.74 -13.16 -16.80
C VAL A 266 -6.65 -13.23 -17.86
N SER A 267 -6.32 -12.11 -18.51
CA SER A 267 -5.24 -12.04 -19.50
C SER A 267 -3.84 -12.10 -18.91
N GLY A 268 -3.66 -11.64 -17.66
CA GLY A 268 -2.34 -11.59 -17.02
C GLY A 268 -1.53 -10.35 -17.36
N ALA A 269 -2.18 -9.22 -17.60
CA ALA A 269 -1.48 -7.95 -17.75
C ALA A 269 -0.55 -7.68 -16.54
N ALA A 270 0.63 -7.10 -16.75
CA ALA A 270 1.66 -6.90 -15.73
C ALA A 270 1.15 -6.22 -14.45
N ALA A 271 0.25 -5.23 -14.59
CA ALA A 271 -0.36 -4.54 -13.44
C ALA A 271 -1.28 -5.44 -12.60
N PHE A 272 -1.89 -6.46 -13.20
CA PHE A 272 -2.66 -7.48 -12.50
C PHE A 272 -1.73 -8.50 -11.86
N TYR A 273 -0.78 -9.06 -12.67
CA TYR A 273 0.13 -10.10 -12.20
C TYR A 273 0.94 -9.67 -10.98
N ALA A 274 1.42 -8.44 -10.94
CA ALA A 274 2.09 -7.87 -9.76
C ALA A 274 1.24 -7.99 -8.47
N GLY A 275 -0.09 -8.05 -8.59
CA GLY A 275 -1.01 -8.24 -7.45
C GLY A 275 -1.07 -9.65 -6.90
N ILE A 276 -0.56 -10.66 -7.61
CA ILE A 276 -0.60 -12.07 -7.23
C ILE A 276 0.76 -12.77 -7.31
N GLU A 277 1.79 -12.14 -7.87
CA GLU A 277 3.13 -12.74 -8.10
C GLU A 277 3.79 -13.32 -6.85
N LYS A 278 3.38 -12.84 -5.66
CA LYS A 278 3.87 -13.33 -4.37
C LYS A 278 3.01 -14.45 -3.78
N SER A 279 2.00 -14.93 -4.49
CA SER A 279 1.25 -16.14 -4.11
C SER A 279 2.12 -17.38 -4.31
N LYS A 280 1.95 -18.39 -3.45
CA LYS A 280 2.82 -19.58 -3.47
C LYS A 280 2.50 -20.51 -4.63
N PHE A 281 1.23 -20.56 -5.04
CA PHE A 281 0.77 -21.46 -6.10
C PHE A 281 -0.34 -20.78 -6.92
N ILE A 282 -0.12 -20.63 -8.22
CA ILE A 282 -1.03 -19.96 -9.15
C ILE A 282 -1.55 -20.95 -10.17
N VAL A 283 -2.87 -21.08 -10.24
CA VAL A 283 -3.58 -21.86 -11.27
C VAL A 283 -4.28 -20.89 -12.21
N ALA A 284 -3.99 -20.94 -13.49
CA ALA A 284 -4.64 -20.11 -14.51
C ALA A 284 -5.58 -20.95 -15.38
N ILE A 285 -6.82 -20.47 -15.54
CA ILE A 285 -7.83 -21.05 -16.41
C ILE A 285 -8.18 -20.00 -17.46
N ASN A 286 -7.93 -20.32 -18.73
CA ASN A 286 -8.20 -19.40 -19.82
C ASN A 286 -8.44 -20.18 -21.12
N THR A 287 -9.35 -19.71 -21.94
CA THR A 287 -9.57 -20.25 -23.30
C THR A 287 -8.49 -19.83 -24.29
N ASP A 288 -7.75 -18.75 -23.98
CA ASP A 288 -6.63 -18.27 -24.79
C ASP A 288 -5.30 -18.84 -24.28
N ALA A 289 -4.75 -19.81 -25.00
CA ALA A 289 -3.45 -20.42 -24.71
C ALA A 289 -2.26 -19.45 -24.81
N GLN A 290 -2.44 -18.27 -25.46
CA GLN A 290 -1.41 -17.27 -25.60
C GLN A 290 -1.49 -16.16 -24.54
N ALA A 291 -2.51 -16.19 -23.67
CA ALA A 291 -2.65 -15.22 -22.60
C ALA A 291 -1.40 -15.20 -21.70
N PRO A 292 -0.83 -14.02 -21.38
CA PRO A 292 0.39 -13.91 -20.56
C PRO A 292 0.31 -14.67 -19.23
N ILE A 293 -0.88 -14.78 -18.62
CA ILE A 293 -1.08 -15.49 -17.35
C ILE A 293 -0.73 -16.97 -17.46
N ILE A 294 -0.95 -17.59 -18.62
CA ILE A 294 -0.67 -19.02 -18.88
C ILE A 294 0.83 -19.31 -18.73
N LYS A 295 1.69 -18.35 -19.12
CA LYS A 295 3.15 -18.50 -19.06
C LYS A 295 3.72 -18.29 -17.66
N THR A 296 2.97 -17.67 -16.77
CA THR A 296 3.41 -17.26 -15.43
C THR A 296 2.77 -18.08 -14.30
N ALA A 297 1.77 -18.91 -14.62
CA ALA A 297 1.10 -19.78 -13.67
C ALA A 297 1.89 -21.09 -13.46
N ASP A 298 1.78 -21.67 -12.26
CA ASP A 298 2.33 -22.99 -11.94
C ASP A 298 1.56 -24.11 -12.63
N ILE A 299 0.23 -23.95 -12.77
CA ILE A 299 -0.64 -24.82 -13.58
C ILE A 299 -1.47 -23.95 -14.52
N ALA A 300 -1.49 -24.34 -15.80
CA ALA A 300 -2.32 -23.73 -16.84
C ALA A 300 -3.36 -24.73 -17.36
N ILE A 301 -4.63 -24.33 -17.31
CA ILE A 301 -5.76 -25.09 -17.86
C ILE A 301 -6.33 -24.29 -19.03
N ILE A 302 -6.22 -24.85 -20.23
CA ILE A 302 -6.72 -24.22 -21.46
C ILE A 302 -8.12 -24.73 -21.74
N ASP A 303 -9.12 -24.11 -21.10
CA ASP A 303 -10.52 -24.50 -21.23
C ASP A 303 -11.45 -23.35 -20.78
N ASP A 304 -12.78 -23.57 -20.96
CA ASP A 304 -13.78 -22.66 -20.39
C ASP A 304 -13.81 -22.80 -18.87
N TYR A 305 -13.66 -21.66 -18.18
CA TYR A 305 -13.63 -21.63 -16.71
C TYR A 305 -14.90 -22.20 -16.10
N GLN A 306 -16.07 -22.15 -16.77
CA GLN A 306 -17.33 -22.65 -16.23
C GLN A 306 -17.27 -24.18 -16.11
N ALA A 307 -16.82 -24.86 -17.16
CA ALA A 307 -16.64 -26.31 -17.16
C ALA A 307 -15.67 -26.77 -16.07
N VAL A 308 -14.50 -26.07 -15.99
CA VAL A 308 -13.48 -26.39 -15.01
C VAL A 308 -13.99 -26.18 -13.58
N MET A 309 -14.70 -25.05 -13.32
CA MET A 309 -15.23 -24.76 -11.99
C MET A 309 -16.34 -25.73 -11.58
N ASP A 310 -17.18 -26.16 -12.50
CA ASP A 310 -18.25 -27.14 -12.22
C ASP A 310 -17.64 -28.51 -11.82
N GLU A 311 -16.55 -28.94 -12.46
CA GLU A 311 -15.83 -30.16 -12.06
C GLU A 311 -15.08 -29.98 -10.73
N LEU A 312 -14.43 -28.81 -10.50
CA LEU A 312 -13.76 -28.51 -9.25
C LEU A 312 -14.71 -28.59 -8.05
N ILE A 313 -15.91 -28.01 -8.18
CA ILE A 313 -16.94 -28.09 -7.11
C ILE A 313 -17.29 -29.54 -6.80
N LYS A 314 -17.51 -30.39 -7.81
CA LYS A 314 -17.84 -31.80 -7.61
C LYS A 314 -16.77 -32.52 -6.78
N ILE A 315 -15.50 -32.24 -7.07
CA ILE A 315 -14.34 -32.85 -6.37
C ILE A 315 -14.24 -32.36 -4.92
N MET A 316 -14.45 -31.05 -4.70
CA MET A 316 -14.28 -30.42 -3.37
C MET A 316 -15.49 -30.62 -2.43
N THR A 317 -16.65 -31.07 -2.93
CA THR A 317 -17.86 -31.28 -2.13
C THR A 317 -18.13 -32.75 -1.83
N ILE A 318 -17.22 -33.65 -2.22
CA ILE A 318 -17.18 -35.07 -1.79
C ILE A 318 -16.45 -35.11 -0.43
#